data_09ad2aff992c50c21d5fc437471f31f8
#
_entry.id   09ad2aff992c50c21d5fc437471f31f8
#
_cell.length_a   1.000
_cell.length_b   1.000
_cell.length_c   1.000
_cell.angle_alpha   90.00
_cell.angle_beta   90.00
_cell.angle_gamma   90.00
#
_symmetry.space_group_name_H-M   'P 1'
#
loop_
_entity.id
_entity.type
_entity.pdbx_description
1 polymer ?
#
loop_
_entity_poly.entity_id
_entity_poly.type
_entity_poly.pdbx_seq_one_letter_code
_entity_poly.pdbx_strand_id
1 'polypeptide(L)'
;MTGTEMHDPITVEGCDTVVALWAKRCAALGDQIAHREKTLGIWQAYSWRDYFEGARAVGLALEALGFKRGEVVQILSEDRREWLYCDLGIAAMGGVPSGVYTTDSASQLAYLMTDSGARFLFVENDEQLDKFLEARDQMPDVAKVIVFDRDGLAAFSDPQVMFWDDFLALGVEQATADPKRFDLALQQVKPEDPRMLIYTSGTTGPPKGAIITHRNILFQMNASRTTLRFEPTDELLCFLPLCHVLERLISVELPILVGCKVNFAESPETVFDNLREVSPHTFTGVPRIWEKIYSRLAIMRGEAGWLGRMAFDWAVAAGMAKVEADQEDRAFGPLARINLALADLLVLRNLRDLIGLARTRRCATGAAPISPELLRWFSAIGVNLCEGFGMTETAGVASVNTVDDNHMGTVGAPLPGLQVRIADNGEIQLHGPAIFGGYWNKPDKTAETFSEDGWLRTGDMGRVNNQGRLIITGRL
;
A
#
# COMPACT_ATOMS: atom_id res chain seq x y z
N MET A 1 7.33 -34.02 -16.80
CA MET A 1 8.60 -33.55 -16.24
C MET A 1 8.73 -32.09 -16.65
N THR A 2 8.19 -31.18 -15.87
CA THR A 2 8.28 -29.74 -16.09
C THR A 2 9.56 -29.28 -15.42
N GLY A 3 10.54 -28.87 -16.22
CA GLY A 3 11.77 -28.29 -15.75
C GLY A 3 11.46 -27.02 -14.96
N THR A 4 11.82 -27.01 -13.69
CA THR A 4 11.90 -25.82 -12.87
C THR A 4 13.01 -24.97 -13.50
N GLU A 5 12.64 -23.95 -14.28
CA GLU A 5 13.58 -22.89 -14.62
C GLU A 5 14.04 -22.29 -13.28
N MET A 6 15.29 -22.58 -12.90
CA MET A 6 15.94 -21.89 -11.80
C MET A 6 16.15 -20.45 -12.24
N HIS A 7 15.17 -19.60 -11.94
CA HIS A 7 15.39 -18.16 -12.02
C HIS A 7 16.42 -17.77 -10.97
N ASP A 8 17.36 -16.90 -11.34
CA ASP A 8 18.33 -16.33 -10.39
C ASP A 8 17.61 -15.82 -9.15
N PRO A 9 18.18 -16.00 -7.95
CA PRO A 9 17.55 -15.55 -6.71
C PRO A 9 17.32 -14.04 -6.75
N ILE A 10 16.07 -13.62 -6.53
CA ILE A 10 15.73 -12.20 -6.43
C ILE A 10 16.19 -11.73 -5.07
N THR A 11 17.19 -10.87 -5.04
CA THR A 11 17.73 -10.30 -3.81
C THR A 11 17.73 -8.77 -3.85
N VAL A 12 17.57 -8.18 -2.66
CA VAL A 12 17.71 -6.73 -2.43
C VAL A 12 18.79 -6.54 -1.37
N GLU A 13 19.85 -5.83 -1.71
CA GLU A 13 20.99 -5.60 -0.81
C GLU A 13 21.57 -6.90 -0.18
N GLY A 14 21.49 -8.02 -0.90
CA GLY A 14 21.95 -9.33 -0.43
C GLY A 14 20.94 -10.08 0.46
N CYS A 15 19.75 -9.55 0.67
CA CYS A 15 18.64 -10.21 1.38
C CYS A 15 17.69 -10.87 0.38
N ASP A 16 17.29 -12.09 0.65
CA ASP A 16 16.37 -12.89 -0.16
C ASP A 16 14.94 -12.96 0.41
N THR A 17 14.72 -12.32 1.57
CA THR A 17 13.41 -12.14 2.19
C THR A 17 13.20 -10.70 2.63
N VAL A 18 11.94 -10.25 2.67
CA VAL A 18 11.58 -8.90 3.13
C VAL A 18 11.94 -8.70 4.59
N VAL A 19 11.72 -9.70 5.44
CA VAL A 19 12.03 -9.59 6.88
C VAL A 19 13.53 -9.49 7.14
N ALA A 20 14.38 -10.16 6.34
CA ALA A 20 15.82 -10.00 6.43
C ALA A 20 16.27 -8.59 6.00
N LEU A 21 15.70 -8.04 4.92
CA LEU A 21 15.95 -6.66 4.49
C LEU A 21 15.48 -5.65 5.54
N TRP A 22 14.30 -5.86 6.12
CA TRP A 22 13.75 -5.02 7.18
C TRP A 22 14.65 -5.01 8.43
N ALA A 23 15.07 -6.17 8.93
CA ALA A 23 15.96 -6.27 10.08
C ALA A 23 17.30 -5.58 9.81
N LYS A 24 17.86 -5.77 8.60
CA LYS A 24 19.07 -5.06 8.15
C LYS A 24 18.87 -3.55 8.13
N ARG A 25 17.70 -3.07 7.65
CA ARG A 25 17.35 -1.65 7.61
C ARG A 25 17.21 -1.07 9.02
N CYS A 26 16.51 -1.76 9.92
CA CYS A 26 16.38 -1.36 11.32
C CYS A 26 17.74 -1.25 12.02
N ALA A 27 18.62 -2.21 11.82
CA ALA A 27 19.99 -2.19 12.37
C ALA A 27 20.83 -1.03 11.81
N ALA A 28 20.68 -0.70 10.52
CA ALA A 28 21.45 0.37 9.87
C ALA A 28 20.99 1.77 10.27
N LEU A 29 19.69 1.98 10.45
CA LEU A 29 19.10 3.30 10.70
C LEU A 29 18.87 3.60 12.19
N GLY A 30 18.74 2.58 13.04
CA GLY A 30 18.72 2.69 14.51
C GLY A 30 17.72 3.74 15.02
N ASP A 31 18.22 4.82 15.59
CA ASP A 31 17.43 5.88 16.22
C ASP A 31 16.86 6.91 15.23
N GLN A 32 17.07 6.75 13.91
CA GLN A 32 16.40 7.57 12.91
C GLN A 32 14.91 7.28 12.90
N ILE A 33 14.10 8.30 12.59
CA ILE A 33 12.64 8.19 12.55
C ILE A 33 12.21 7.30 11.38
N ALA A 34 11.52 6.20 11.69
CA ALA A 34 10.88 5.32 10.71
C ALA A 34 9.47 5.82 10.37
N HIS A 35 8.69 6.13 11.39
CA HIS A 35 7.32 6.59 11.21
C HIS A 35 6.91 7.62 12.26
N ARG A 36 5.88 8.38 11.91
CA ARG A 36 5.17 9.27 12.82
C ARG A 36 3.69 8.93 12.80
N GLU A 37 3.08 9.01 13.94
CA GLU A 37 1.64 8.83 14.13
C GLU A 37 1.07 10.08 14.79
N LYS A 38 -0.11 10.51 14.37
CA LYS A 38 -0.76 11.66 14.95
C LYS A 38 -1.81 11.20 15.94
N THR A 39 -1.70 11.67 17.19
CA THR A 39 -2.63 11.35 18.27
C THR A 39 -3.06 12.64 18.94
N LEU A 40 -4.36 12.89 19.01
CA LEU A 40 -4.94 14.13 19.57
C LEU A 40 -4.28 15.40 18.99
N GLY A 41 -4.05 15.39 17.68
CA GLY A 41 -3.46 16.51 16.95
C GLY A 41 -1.94 16.65 17.06
N ILE A 42 -1.25 15.76 17.79
CA ILE A 42 0.20 15.84 18.04
C ILE A 42 0.93 14.69 17.32
N TRP A 43 1.91 15.04 16.49
CA TRP A 43 2.77 14.06 15.83
C TRP A 43 3.77 13.45 16.82
N GLN A 44 3.71 12.14 17.00
CA GLN A 44 4.65 11.33 17.75
C GLN A 44 5.58 10.60 16.80
N ALA A 45 6.88 10.54 17.14
CA ALA A 45 7.88 9.94 16.27
C ALA A 45 8.40 8.63 16.87
N TYR A 46 8.58 7.64 16.00
CA TYR A 46 9.09 6.31 16.35
C TYR A 46 10.26 5.97 15.43
N SER A 47 11.33 5.46 16.04
CA SER A 47 12.56 5.12 15.34
C SER A 47 12.48 3.75 14.65
N TRP A 48 13.45 3.45 13.79
CA TRP A 48 13.63 2.11 13.24
C TRP A 48 13.95 1.08 14.34
N ARG A 49 14.57 1.50 15.44
CA ARG A 49 14.77 0.67 16.63
C ARG A 49 13.44 0.32 17.29
N ASP A 50 12.56 1.31 17.51
CA ASP A 50 11.24 1.08 18.08
C ASP A 50 10.42 0.15 17.21
N TYR A 51 10.53 0.29 15.88
CA TYR A 51 9.89 -0.60 14.91
C TYR A 51 10.36 -2.05 15.08
N PHE A 52 11.68 -2.26 15.20
CA PHE A 52 12.24 -3.61 15.38
C PHE A 52 11.80 -4.22 16.72
N GLU A 53 11.95 -3.48 17.82
CA GLU A 53 11.61 -3.98 19.17
C GLU A 53 10.11 -4.23 19.33
N GLY A 54 9.26 -3.37 18.77
CA GLY A 54 7.81 -3.59 18.75
C GLY A 54 7.43 -4.86 18.00
N ALA A 55 7.92 -5.03 16.78
CA ALA A 55 7.64 -6.24 15.99
C ALA A 55 8.23 -7.51 16.63
N ARG A 56 9.42 -7.41 17.24
CA ARG A 56 10.04 -8.52 18.01
C ARG A 56 9.15 -8.93 19.19
N ALA A 57 8.65 -7.96 19.95
CA ALA A 57 7.75 -8.25 21.07
C ALA A 57 6.46 -8.93 20.59
N VAL A 58 5.86 -8.45 19.49
CA VAL A 58 4.67 -9.09 18.89
C VAL A 58 4.94 -10.55 18.51
N GLY A 59 6.01 -10.81 17.76
CA GLY A 59 6.34 -12.15 17.30
C GLY A 59 6.56 -13.14 18.45
N LEU A 60 7.30 -12.74 19.47
CA LEU A 60 7.60 -13.57 20.64
C LEU A 60 6.38 -13.77 21.57
N ALA A 61 5.51 -12.76 21.71
CA ALA A 61 4.26 -12.90 22.47
C ALA A 61 3.31 -13.89 21.78
N LEU A 62 3.18 -13.83 20.44
CA LEU A 62 2.40 -14.80 19.68
C LEU A 62 2.92 -16.23 19.87
N GLU A 63 4.25 -16.43 19.82
CA GLU A 63 4.85 -17.74 20.05
C GLU A 63 4.54 -18.25 21.47
N ALA A 64 4.65 -17.40 22.50
CA ALA A 64 4.33 -17.75 23.87
C ALA A 64 2.85 -18.12 24.05
N LEU A 65 1.96 -17.56 23.24
CA LEU A 65 0.53 -17.90 23.21
C LEU A 65 0.21 -19.15 22.34
N GLY A 66 1.24 -19.79 21.79
CA GLY A 66 1.11 -21.03 21.01
C GLY A 66 0.90 -20.84 19.52
N PHE A 67 1.24 -19.67 18.97
CA PHE A 67 1.36 -19.45 17.52
C PHE A 67 2.43 -20.33 16.90
N LYS A 68 2.17 -20.83 15.70
CA LYS A 68 3.07 -21.71 14.96
C LYS A 68 3.41 -21.11 13.60
N ARG A 69 4.61 -21.41 13.12
CA ARG A 69 5.05 -21.06 11.77
C ARG A 69 4.02 -21.51 10.73
N GLY A 70 3.74 -20.65 9.76
CA GLY A 70 2.77 -20.89 8.69
C GLY A 70 1.32 -20.56 9.03
N GLU A 71 1.00 -20.29 10.30
CA GLU A 71 -0.36 -19.86 10.67
C GLU A 71 -0.63 -18.43 10.17
N VAL A 72 -1.89 -18.20 9.79
CA VAL A 72 -2.40 -16.87 9.45
C VAL A 72 -2.81 -16.14 10.71
N VAL A 73 -2.52 -14.85 10.77
CA VAL A 73 -2.99 -13.94 11.82
C VAL A 73 -3.72 -12.78 11.17
N GLN A 74 -4.94 -12.49 11.62
CA GLN A 74 -5.75 -11.40 11.10
C GLN A 74 -5.54 -10.12 11.90
N ILE A 75 -5.54 -8.97 11.19
CA ILE A 75 -5.39 -7.63 11.76
C ILE A 75 -6.58 -6.79 11.29
N LEU A 76 -7.47 -6.42 12.20
CA LEU A 76 -8.67 -5.62 11.98
C LEU A 76 -8.48 -4.25 12.64
N SER A 77 -7.86 -3.33 11.92
CA SER A 77 -7.50 -2.00 12.43
C SER A 77 -7.30 -1.02 11.28
N GLU A 78 -7.52 0.26 11.56
CA GLU A 78 -7.05 1.36 10.73
C GLU A 78 -5.51 1.42 10.70
N ASP A 79 -4.97 2.33 9.90
CA ASP A 79 -3.54 2.48 9.68
C ASP A 79 -2.86 3.08 10.89
N ARG A 80 -1.98 2.32 11.53
CA ARG A 80 -1.25 2.72 12.73
C ARG A 80 0.04 1.91 12.91
N ARG A 81 0.93 2.34 13.78
CA ARG A 81 2.21 1.65 14.02
C ARG A 81 2.05 0.22 14.54
N GLU A 82 1.04 -0.05 15.38
CA GLU A 82 0.74 -1.39 15.90
C GLU A 82 0.46 -2.37 14.77
N TRP A 83 -0.21 -1.90 13.72
CA TRP A 83 -0.44 -2.67 12.50
C TRP A 83 0.88 -3.14 11.88
N LEU A 84 1.87 -2.22 11.75
CA LEU A 84 3.19 -2.55 11.22
C LEU A 84 3.97 -3.50 12.13
N TYR A 85 3.87 -3.33 13.44
CA TYR A 85 4.54 -4.21 14.40
C TYR A 85 3.98 -5.64 14.30
N CYS A 86 2.66 -5.77 14.17
CA CYS A 86 2.01 -7.05 13.90
C CYS A 86 2.46 -7.65 12.57
N ASP A 87 2.44 -6.88 11.49
CA ASP A 87 2.80 -7.33 10.14
C ASP A 87 4.20 -7.94 10.08
N LEU A 88 5.20 -7.19 10.55
CA LEU A 88 6.59 -7.66 10.49
C LEU A 88 6.91 -8.68 11.59
N GLY A 89 6.29 -8.57 12.77
CA GLY A 89 6.47 -9.54 13.85
C GLY A 89 5.96 -10.92 13.48
N ILE A 90 4.76 -11.00 12.89
CA ILE A 90 4.16 -12.25 12.39
C ILE A 90 5.03 -12.84 11.28
N ALA A 91 5.39 -12.03 10.26
CA ALA A 91 6.19 -12.49 9.13
C ALA A 91 7.60 -12.95 9.54
N ALA A 92 8.25 -12.26 10.49
CA ALA A 92 9.58 -12.65 10.99
C ALA A 92 9.57 -13.97 11.76
N MET A 93 8.44 -14.34 12.39
CA MET A 93 8.24 -15.66 13.00
C MET A 93 7.79 -16.72 11.98
N GLY A 94 7.75 -16.37 10.70
CA GLY A 94 7.34 -17.25 9.60
C GLY A 94 5.83 -17.49 9.53
N GLY A 95 5.02 -16.58 10.08
CA GLY A 95 3.58 -16.55 9.91
C GLY A 95 3.13 -15.69 8.73
N VAL A 96 1.82 -15.64 8.53
CA VAL A 96 1.21 -14.96 7.39
C VAL A 96 0.27 -13.86 7.90
N PRO A 97 0.70 -12.58 7.91
CA PRO A 97 -0.18 -11.49 8.29
C PRO A 97 -1.24 -11.24 7.21
N SER A 98 -2.48 -11.03 7.65
CA SER A 98 -3.63 -10.72 6.79
C SER A 98 -4.44 -9.57 7.38
N GLY A 99 -4.74 -8.57 6.57
CA GLY A 99 -5.56 -7.43 6.99
C GLY A 99 -7.04 -7.64 6.70
N VAL A 100 -7.89 -7.17 7.61
CA VAL A 100 -9.34 -7.10 7.47
C VAL A 100 -9.75 -5.64 7.41
N TYR A 101 -10.71 -5.29 6.54
CA TYR A 101 -11.23 -3.93 6.48
C TYR A 101 -12.04 -3.60 7.74
N THR A 102 -11.82 -2.44 8.32
CA THR A 102 -12.58 -1.95 9.47
C THR A 102 -14.07 -1.75 9.15
N THR A 103 -14.42 -1.64 7.88
CA THR A 103 -15.81 -1.56 7.39
C THR A 103 -16.49 -2.92 7.21
N ASP A 104 -15.75 -4.03 7.32
CA ASP A 104 -16.32 -5.37 7.20
C ASP A 104 -17.26 -5.68 8.38
N SER A 105 -18.34 -6.41 8.09
CA SER A 105 -19.29 -6.85 9.10
C SER A 105 -18.73 -8.00 9.95
N ALA A 106 -19.38 -8.28 11.08
CA ALA A 106 -19.06 -9.44 11.94
C ALA A 106 -19.09 -10.78 11.16
N SER A 107 -20.05 -10.96 10.25
CA SER A 107 -20.15 -12.17 9.42
C SER A 107 -19.02 -12.25 8.36
N GLN A 108 -18.55 -11.12 7.82
CA GLN A 108 -17.40 -11.08 6.93
C GLN A 108 -16.13 -11.42 7.70
N LEU A 109 -15.94 -10.86 8.89
CA LEU A 109 -14.82 -11.21 9.77
C LEU A 109 -14.81 -12.72 10.06
N ALA A 110 -15.94 -13.30 10.44
CA ALA A 110 -16.06 -14.74 10.70
C ALA A 110 -15.67 -15.58 9.48
N TYR A 111 -16.11 -15.17 8.28
CA TYR A 111 -15.70 -15.82 7.04
C TYR A 111 -14.18 -15.78 6.86
N LEU A 112 -13.54 -14.60 7.00
CA LEU A 112 -12.11 -14.44 6.82
C LEU A 112 -11.28 -15.25 7.83
N MET A 113 -11.71 -15.26 9.10
CA MET A 113 -11.07 -16.06 10.15
C MET A 113 -11.15 -17.56 9.83
N THR A 114 -12.32 -18.06 9.41
CA THR A 114 -12.55 -19.47 9.10
C THR A 114 -11.84 -19.91 7.82
N ASP A 115 -11.94 -19.12 6.74
CA ASP A 115 -11.32 -19.43 5.43
C ASP A 115 -9.80 -19.44 5.51
N SER A 116 -9.22 -18.53 6.29
CA SER A 116 -7.77 -18.46 6.53
C SER A 116 -7.28 -19.50 7.55
N GLY A 117 -8.14 -20.00 8.42
CA GLY A 117 -7.78 -20.82 9.58
C GLY A 117 -7.05 -20.04 10.67
N ALA A 118 -7.24 -18.72 10.72
CA ALA A 118 -6.57 -17.86 11.68
C ALA A 118 -7.05 -18.13 13.11
N ARG A 119 -6.08 -18.29 14.02
CA ARG A 119 -6.34 -18.52 15.45
C ARG A 119 -6.11 -17.27 16.30
N PHE A 120 -5.47 -16.27 15.76
CA PHE A 120 -5.17 -15.01 16.41
C PHE A 120 -5.75 -13.86 15.61
N LEU A 121 -6.35 -12.91 16.33
CA LEU A 121 -6.95 -11.72 15.79
C LEU A 121 -6.46 -10.49 16.58
N PHE A 122 -5.93 -9.50 15.88
CA PHE A 122 -5.71 -8.17 16.41
C PHE A 122 -6.87 -7.27 16.03
N VAL A 123 -7.41 -6.52 16.98
CA VAL A 123 -8.48 -5.55 16.77
C VAL A 123 -8.08 -4.19 17.32
N GLU A 124 -8.54 -3.13 16.67
CA GLU A 124 -8.16 -1.78 17.04
C GLU A 124 -8.73 -1.36 18.41
N ASN A 125 -10.04 -1.43 18.55
CA ASN A 125 -10.81 -0.83 19.65
C ASN A 125 -12.04 -1.67 20.01
N ASP A 126 -12.91 -1.09 20.84
CA ASP A 126 -14.17 -1.70 21.27
C ASP A 126 -15.12 -2.00 20.11
N GLU A 127 -15.24 -1.10 19.12
CA GLU A 127 -16.09 -1.31 17.94
C GLU A 127 -15.66 -2.56 17.14
N GLN A 128 -14.36 -2.73 16.94
CA GLN A 128 -13.85 -3.89 16.21
C GLN A 128 -13.89 -5.16 17.06
N LEU A 129 -13.75 -5.04 18.39
CA LEU A 129 -13.94 -6.16 19.32
C LEU A 129 -15.39 -6.65 19.31
N ASP A 130 -16.37 -5.76 19.25
CA ASP A 130 -17.79 -6.10 19.20
C ASP A 130 -18.13 -7.01 18.01
N LYS A 131 -17.50 -6.83 16.85
CA LYS A 131 -17.67 -7.71 15.69
C LYS A 131 -17.21 -9.14 15.98
N PHE A 132 -16.10 -9.31 16.71
CA PHE A 132 -15.68 -10.63 17.15
C PHE A 132 -16.69 -11.23 18.14
N LEU A 133 -17.12 -10.46 19.12
CA LEU A 133 -18.06 -10.93 20.15
C LEU A 133 -19.40 -11.33 19.54
N GLU A 134 -19.90 -10.57 18.54
CA GLU A 134 -21.16 -10.87 17.82
C GLU A 134 -21.09 -12.19 17.05
N ALA A 135 -19.96 -12.47 16.39
CA ALA A 135 -19.82 -13.65 15.53
C ALA A 135 -18.95 -14.75 16.15
N ARG A 136 -18.64 -14.68 17.45
CA ARG A 136 -17.72 -15.59 18.17
C ARG A 136 -18.04 -17.08 17.93
N ASP A 137 -19.32 -17.46 17.98
CA ASP A 137 -19.75 -18.85 17.82
C ASP A 137 -19.43 -19.40 16.42
N GLN A 138 -19.22 -18.53 15.43
CA GLN A 138 -18.80 -18.89 14.07
C GLN A 138 -17.26 -19.01 13.94
N MET A 139 -16.51 -18.67 14.98
CA MET A 139 -15.05 -18.66 15.01
C MET A 139 -14.49 -19.50 16.18
N PRO A 140 -14.85 -20.80 16.27
CA PRO A 140 -14.51 -21.63 17.44
C PRO A 140 -13.00 -21.88 17.62
N ASP A 141 -12.21 -21.72 16.55
CA ASP A 141 -10.76 -21.97 16.55
C ASP A 141 -9.93 -20.77 17.04
N VAL A 142 -10.55 -19.61 17.28
CA VAL A 142 -9.86 -18.43 17.78
C VAL A 142 -9.30 -18.67 19.17
N ALA A 143 -7.99 -18.65 19.29
CA ALA A 143 -7.29 -18.86 20.56
C ALA A 143 -7.21 -17.57 21.38
N LYS A 144 -6.93 -16.42 20.70
CA LYS A 144 -6.76 -15.13 21.37
C LYS A 144 -7.11 -13.97 20.45
N VAL A 145 -7.75 -12.96 21.05
CA VAL A 145 -7.98 -11.64 20.45
C VAL A 145 -7.16 -10.60 21.22
N ILE A 146 -6.40 -9.77 20.53
CA ILE A 146 -5.58 -8.71 21.11
C ILE A 146 -6.18 -7.37 20.72
N VAL A 147 -6.49 -6.52 21.70
CA VAL A 147 -7.10 -5.20 21.51
C VAL A 147 -6.05 -4.13 21.69
N PHE A 148 -5.88 -3.24 20.69
CA PHE A 148 -4.89 -2.17 20.74
C PHE A 148 -5.30 -1.08 21.72
N ASP A 149 -6.50 -0.52 21.59
CA ASP A 149 -6.99 0.57 22.42
C ASP A 149 -7.91 0.07 23.54
N ARG A 150 -7.62 0.48 24.75
CA ARG A 150 -8.37 0.07 25.94
C ARG A 150 -9.53 1.03 26.30
N ASP A 151 -9.70 2.08 25.52
CA ASP A 151 -10.74 3.08 25.77
C ASP A 151 -12.13 2.43 25.71
N GLY A 152 -13.00 2.79 26.65
CA GLY A 152 -14.33 2.15 26.81
C GLY A 152 -14.32 0.76 27.45
N LEU A 153 -13.18 0.07 27.53
CA LEU A 153 -13.07 -1.33 27.95
C LEU A 153 -12.50 -1.52 29.36
N ALA A 154 -12.46 -0.47 30.19
CA ALA A 154 -11.83 -0.53 31.53
C ALA A 154 -12.38 -1.62 32.45
N ALA A 155 -13.69 -1.96 32.35
CA ALA A 155 -14.35 -3.00 33.13
C ALA A 155 -14.55 -4.32 32.35
N PHE A 156 -14.09 -4.38 31.10
CA PHE A 156 -14.24 -5.57 30.26
C PHE A 156 -13.21 -6.64 30.64
N SER A 157 -13.66 -7.88 30.75
CA SER A 157 -12.80 -9.04 31.00
C SER A 157 -13.36 -10.26 30.30
N ASP A 158 -12.55 -10.88 29.47
CA ASP A 158 -12.86 -12.11 28.76
C ASP A 158 -11.58 -12.96 28.62
N PRO A 159 -11.62 -14.27 28.90
CA PRO A 159 -10.43 -15.13 28.86
C PRO A 159 -9.80 -15.25 27.47
N GLN A 160 -10.54 -15.01 26.39
CA GLN A 160 -10.00 -15.00 25.02
C GLN A 160 -9.39 -13.65 24.63
N VAL A 161 -9.69 -12.57 25.35
CA VAL A 161 -9.23 -11.20 25.02
C VAL A 161 -8.04 -10.83 25.89
N MET A 162 -7.06 -10.16 25.28
CA MET A 162 -5.87 -9.59 25.91
C MET A 162 -5.68 -8.15 25.41
N PHE A 163 -5.27 -7.26 26.28
CA PHE A 163 -4.95 -5.89 25.88
C PHE A 163 -3.51 -5.79 25.40
N TRP A 164 -3.26 -4.82 24.53
CA TRP A 164 -1.99 -4.60 23.86
C TRP A 164 -0.79 -4.48 24.80
N ASP A 165 -0.94 -3.72 25.89
CA ASP A 165 0.15 -3.52 26.84
C ASP A 165 0.57 -4.83 27.52
N ASP A 166 -0.40 -5.65 27.94
CA ASP A 166 -0.16 -6.96 28.54
C ASP A 166 0.46 -7.93 27.52
N PHE A 167 0.00 -7.87 26.27
CA PHE A 167 0.54 -8.66 25.17
C PHE A 167 1.99 -8.30 24.85
N LEU A 168 2.32 -7.01 24.74
CA LEU A 168 3.69 -6.55 24.52
C LEU A 168 4.60 -6.89 25.70
N ALA A 169 4.12 -6.75 26.94
CA ALA A 169 4.89 -7.11 28.14
C ALA A 169 5.29 -8.59 28.11
N LEU A 170 4.38 -9.49 27.71
CA LEU A 170 4.70 -10.91 27.50
C LEU A 170 5.82 -11.10 26.48
N GLY A 171 5.76 -10.40 25.34
CA GLY A 171 6.79 -10.49 24.30
C GLY A 171 8.16 -9.97 24.77
N VAL A 172 8.19 -8.89 25.54
CA VAL A 172 9.42 -8.33 26.13
C VAL A 172 10.03 -9.31 27.14
N GLU A 173 9.20 -9.99 27.94
CA GLU A 173 9.64 -11.04 28.87
C GLU A 173 10.31 -12.18 28.09
N GLN A 174 9.68 -12.68 27.02
CA GLN A 174 10.26 -13.73 26.17
C GLN A 174 11.55 -13.28 25.49
N ALA A 175 11.62 -12.03 25.01
CA ALA A 175 12.83 -11.45 24.42
C ALA A 175 14.00 -11.37 25.42
N THR A 176 13.68 -11.16 26.70
CA THR A 176 14.68 -11.13 27.79
C THR A 176 15.15 -12.54 28.15
N ALA A 177 14.22 -13.51 28.16
CA ALA A 177 14.51 -14.91 28.48
C ALA A 177 15.36 -15.59 27.40
N ASP A 178 15.09 -15.33 26.12
CA ASP A 178 15.89 -15.80 24.98
C ASP A 178 16.11 -14.69 23.94
N PRO A 179 17.18 -13.89 24.09
CA PRO A 179 17.46 -12.76 23.19
C PRO A 179 17.71 -13.13 21.74
N LYS A 180 18.01 -14.40 21.44
CA LYS A 180 18.31 -14.86 20.07
C LYS A 180 17.10 -15.49 19.38
N ARG A 181 16.04 -15.78 20.12
CA ARG A 181 14.90 -16.55 19.61
C ARG A 181 14.27 -15.94 18.35
N PHE A 182 14.05 -14.64 18.38
CA PHE A 182 13.47 -13.91 17.25
C PHE A 182 14.38 -13.94 16.01
N ASP A 183 15.67 -13.66 16.18
CA ASP A 183 16.65 -13.67 15.09
C ASP A 183 16.78 -15.06 14.45
N LEU A 184 16.74 -16.12 15.27
CA LEU A 184 16.76 -17.49 14.77
C LEU A 184 15.49 -17.83 13.96
N ALA A 185 14.32 -17.35 14.38
CA ALA A 185 13.08 -17.54 13.65
C ALA A 185 13.10 -16.80 12.29
N LEU A 186 13.53 -15.54 12.32
CA LEU A 186 13.66 -14.69 11.13
C LEU A 186 14.58 -15.31 10.07
N GLN A 187 15.73 -15.89 10.49
CA GLN A 187 16.68 -16.56 9.59
C GLN A 187 16.11 -17.82 8.92
N GLN A 188 15.05 -18.40 9.45
CA GLN A 188 14.37 -19.57 8.85
C GLN A 188 13.35 -19.21 7.77
N VAL A 189 12.99 -17.95 7.65
CA VAL A 189 12.04 -17.49 6.62
C VAL A 189 12.66 -17.62 5.24
N LYS A 190 11.89 -18.12 4.28
CA LYS A 190 12.34 -18.39 2.90
C LYS A 190 11.69 -17.45 1.89
N PRO A 191 12.30 -17.24 0.72
CA PRO A 191 11.73 -16.40 -0.35
C PRO A 191 10.34 -16.84 -0.80
N GLU A 192 10.05 -18.13 -0.81
CA GLU A 192 8.79 -18.72 -1.23
C GLU A 192 7.72 -18.73 -0.12
N ASP A 193 8.09 -18.47 1.13
CA ASP A 193 7.12 -18.37 2.22
C ASP A 193 6.15 -17.20 1.93
N PRO A 194 4.87 -17.34 2.28
CA PRO A 194 3.92 -16.23 2.19
C PRO A 194 4.37 -15.05 3.05
N ARG A 195 4.56 -13.90 2.42
CA ARG A 195 4.82 -12.63 3.11
C ARG A 195 3.54 -12.04 3.66
N MET A 196 2.44 -12.23 2.94
CA MET A 196 1.12 -11.73 3.31
C MET A 196 0.01 -12.48 2.60
N LEU A 197 -1.16 -12.48 3.22
CA LEU A 197 -2.42 -12.92 2.63
C LEU A 197 -3.34 -11.71 2.46
N ILE A 198 -3.83 -11.49 1.25
CA ILE A 198 -4.72 -10.37 0.96
C ILE A 198 -6.03 -10.88 0.38
N TYR A 199 -7.12 -10.60 1.08
CA TYR A 199 -8.45 -10.97 0.62
C TYR A 199 -8.96 -9.98 -0.42
N THR A 200 -9.34 -10.49 -1.59
CA THR A 200 -9.91 -9.70 -2.68
C THR A 200 -11.36 -10.09 -2.90
N SER A 201 -12.23 -9.08 -3.06
CA SER A 201 -13.60 -9.30 -3.52
C SER A 201 -13.54 -9.61 -5.02
N GLY A 202 -13.69 -10.88 -5.39
CA GLY A 202 -13.88 -11.26 -6.79
C GLY A 202 -15.21 -10.71 -7.33
N THR A 203 -15.35 -10.64 -8.66
CA THR A 203 -16.60 -10.22 -9.33
C THR A 203 -17.78 -11.14 -9.01
N THR A 204 -17.51 -12.36 -8.57
CA THR A 204 -18.54 -13.38 -8.21
C THR A 204 -18.07 -14.22 -7.03
N GLY A 205 -18.84 -14.22 -5.95
CA GLY A 205 -18.63 -15.09 -4.79
C GLY A 205 -17.88 -14.43 -3.62
N PRO A 206 -17.62 -15.19 -2.55
CA PRO A 206 -16.96 -14.69 -1.35
C PRO A 206 -15.48 -14.28 -1.65
N PRO A 207 -14.90 -13.41 -0.81
CA PRO A 207 -13.51 -13.00 -0.94
C PRO A 207 -12.54 -14.19 -0.98
N LYS A 208 -11.45 -14.04 -1.76
CA LYS A 208 -10.40 -15.05 -1.88
C LYS A 208 -9.07 -14.48 -1.38
N GLY A 209 -8.36 -15.22 -0.55
CA GLY A 209 -7.04 -14.83 -0.03
C GLY A 209 -5.94 -15.07 -1.07
N ALA A 210 -5.40 -14.01 -1.66
CA ALA A 210 -4.25 -14.08 -2.56
C ALA A 210 -2.96 -14.22 -1.77
N ILE A 211 -2.14 -15.22 -2.10
CA ILE A 211 -0.86 -15.51 -1.44
C ILE A 211 0.24 -14.69 -2.12
N ILE A 212 0.81 -13.74 -1.42
CA ILE A 212 1.95 -12.96 -1.89
C ILE A 212 3.20 -13.40 -1.11
N THR A 213 4.21 -13.85 -1.83
CA THR A 213 5.46 -14.36 -1.23
C THR A 213 6.48 -13.24 -0.99
N HIS A 214 7.50 -13.51 -0.16
CA HIS A 214 8.64 -12.61 -0.01
C HIS A 214 9.32 -12.33 -1.35
N ARG A 215 9.44 -13.34 -2.20
CA ARG A 215 10.01 -13.21 -3.56
C ARG A 215 9.22 -12.25 -4.44
N ASN A 216 7.87 -12.34 -4.42
CA ASN A 216 7.03 -11.41 -5.19
C ASN A 216 7.28 -9.95 -4.78
N ILE A 217 7.36 -9.70 -3.46
CA ILE A 217 7.58 -8.35 -2.94
C ILE A 217 8.99 -7.85 -3.23
N LEU A 218 10.04 -8.68 -3.07
CA LEU A 218 11.39 -8.26 -3.43
C LEU A 218 11.53 -7.93 -4.92
N PHE A 219 10.81 -8.63 -5.80
CA PHE A 219 10.71 -8.25 -7.20
C PHE A 219 10.06 -6.88 -7.36
N GLN A 220 8.91 -6.65 -6.71
CA GLN A 220 8.22 -5.35 -6.73
C GLN A 220 9.12 -4.22 -6.22
N MET A 221 9.84 -4.44 -5.12
CA MET A 221 10.79 -3.47 -4.58
C MET A 221 11.88 -3.11 -5.60
N ASN A 222 12.52 -4.11 -6.22
CA ASN A 222 13.56 -3.87 -7.23
C ASN A 222 13.04 -3.13 -8.47
N ALA A 223 11.90 -3.56 -9.00
CA ALA A 223 11.26 -2.94 -10.16
C ALA A 223 10.80 -1.50 -9.84
N SER A 224 10.21 -1.29 -8.66
CA SER A 224 9.75 0.03 -8.21
C SER A 224 10.89 0.98 -7.90
N ARG A 225 12.04 0.48 -7.40
CA ARG A 225 13.22 1.32 -7.13
C ARG A 225 13.68 2.07 -8.36
N THR A 226 13.73 1.39 -9.51
CA THR A 226 14.17 2.01 -10.77
C THR A 226 13.09 2.86 -11.42
N THR A 227 11.82 2.50 -11.25
CA THR A 227 10.67 3.14 -11.90
C THR A 227 10.13 4.31 -11.09
N LEU A 228 9.94 4.14 -9.77
CA LEU A 228 9.33 5.13 -8.90
C LEU A 228 10.34 6.03 -8.17
N ARG A 229 11.63 5.65 -8.15
CA ARG A 229 12.74 6.46 -7.63
C ARG A 229 12.51 7.05 -6.23
N PHE A 230 12.06 6.22 -5.28
CA PHE A 230 11.98 6.60 -3.87
C PHE A 230 13.37 6.89 -3.31
N GLU A 231 13.47 7.87 -2.42
CA GLU A 231 14.71 8.30 -1.79
C GLU A 231 14.64 8.16 -0.27
N PRO A 232 15.78 7.95 0.42
CA PRO A 232 15.82 7.84 1.88
C PRO A 232 15.28 9.08 2.62
N THR A 233 15.34 10.25 1.97
CA THR A 233 14.85 11.53 2.50
C THR A 233 13.36 11.76 2.28
N ASP A 234 12.68 10.85 1.58
CA ASP A 234 11.25 10.99 1.31
C ASP A 234 10.42 10.88 2.60
N GLU A 235 9.33 11.60 2.60
CA GLU A 235 8.25 11.47 3.57
C GLU A 235 6.98 11.09 2.83
N LEU A 236 6.27 10.09 3.37
CA LEU A 236 5.02 9.56 2.84
C LEU A 236 3.88 9.85 3.80
N LEU A 237 2.65 9.88 3.31
CA LEU A 237 1.45 9.86 4.13
C LEU A 237 0.71 8.54 3.86
N CYS A 238 0.60 7.69 4.89
CA CYS A 238 -0.18 6.47 4.90
C CYS A 238 -1.63 6.82 5.28
N PHE A 239 -2.58 6.45 4.43
CA PHE A 239 -4.00 6.76 4.65
C PHE A 239 -4.98 5.87 3.87
N LEU A 240 -4.49 5.09 2.89
CA LEU A 240 -5.28 4.03 2.28
C LEU A 240 -5.14 2.77 3.14
N PRO A 241 -6.16 1.90 3.22
CA PRO A 241 -6.12 0.77 4.14
C PRO A 241 -4.93 -0.16 3.92
N LEU A 242 -4.16 -0.44 4.97
CA LEU A 242 -3.01 -1.37 4.96
C LEU A 242 -3.41 -2.83 4.67
N CYS A 243 -4.69 -3.18 4.75
CA CYS A 243 -5.19 -4.47 4.26
C CYS A 243 -5.17 -4.58 2.72
N HIS A 244 -4.96 -3.46 1.99
CA HIS A 244 -4.86 -3.43 0.54
C HIS A 244 -3.39 -3.48 0.07
N VAL A 245 -3.10 -4.27 -0.98
CA VAL A 245 -1.74 -4.50 -1.50
C VAL A 245 -1.00 -3.22 -1.88
N LEU A 246 -1.72 -2.22 -2.44
CA LEU A 246 -1.10 -0.97 -2.89
C LEU A 246 -0.54 -0.17 -1.73
N GLU A 247 -1.31 0.01 -0.65
CA GLU A 247 -0.84 0.77 0.51
C GLU A 247 0.29 0.03 1.23
N ARG A 248 0.19 -1.30 1.36
CA ARG A 248 1.31 -2.09 1.91
C ARG A 248 2.59 -1.94 1.10
N LEU A 249 2.50 -1.97 -0.23
CA LEU A 249 3.67 -1.75 -1.07
C LEU A 249 4.27 -0.36 -0.83
N ILE A 250 3.45 0.69 -0.79
CA ILE A 250 3.90 2.08 -0.70
C ILE A 250 4.35 2.46 0.70
N SER A 251 3.57 2.10 1.73
CA SER A 251 3.79 2.56 3.10
C SER A 251 4.52 1.55 4.01
N VAL A 252 4.76 0.32 3.53
CA VAL A 252 5.54 -0.69 4.27
C VAL A 252 6.77 -1.12 3.48
N GLU A 253 6.57 -1.67 2.28
CA GLU A 253 7.62 -2.38 1.56
C GLU A 253 8.65 -1.41 0.94
N LEU A 254 8.21 -0.33 0.29
CA LEU A 254 9.13 0.67 -0.28
C LEU A 254 9.87 1.49 0.80
N PRO A 255 9.27 1.86 1.94
CA PRO A 255 10.03 2.42 3.07
C PRO A 255 11.12 1.48 3.61
N ILE A 256 10.86 0.19 3.70
CA ILE A 256 11.88 -0.79 4.06
C ILE A 256 13.02 -0.82 3.04
N LEU A 257 12.70 -0.72 1.75
CA LEU A 257 13.69 -0.71 0.67
C LEU A 257 14.65 0.47 0.77
N VAL A 258 14.15 1.69 1.00
CA VAL A 258 14.97 2.91 0.90
C VAL A 258 15.31 3.53 2.25
N GLY A 259 14.57 3.26 3.30
CA GLY A 259 14.77 3.85 4.62
C GLY A 259 14.06 5.20 4.80
N CYS A 260 13.01 5.49 4.03
CA CYS A 260 12.26 6.75 4.14
C CYS A 260 11.24 6.72 5.29
N LYS A 261 10.66 7.89 5.58
CA LYS A 261 9.74 8.10 6.70
C LYS A 261 8.28 7.97 6.26
N VAL A 262 7.48 7.28 7.07
CA VAL A 262 6.03 7.16 6.91
C VAL A 262 5.31 7.96 7.97
N ASN A 263 4.26 8.68 7.61
CA ASN A 263 3.40 9.40 8.53
C ASN A 263 2.00 8.81 8.42
N PHE A 264 1.42 8.34 9.53
CA PHE A 264 0.06 7.84 9.55
C PHE A 264 -0.92 9.00 9.72
N ALA A 265 -1.92 9.09 8.85
CA ALA A 265 -3.02 10.03 9.04
C ALA A 265 -3.77 9.68 10.34
N GLU A 266 -4.20 10.70 11.09
CA GLU A 266 -4.86 10.51 12.39
C GLU A 266 -6.19 9.76 12.25
N SER A 267 -6.93 10.05 11.16
CA SER A 267 -8.17 9.35 10.80
C SER A 267 -8.47 9.57 9.31
N PRO A 268 -9.38 8.79 8.71
CA PRO A 268 -9.83 9.01 7.33
C PRO A 268 -10.43 10.40 7.07
N GLU A 269 -11.04 11.03 8.09
CA GLU A 269 -11.63 12.37 8.01
C GLU A 269 -10.56 13.48 7.97
N THR A 270 -9.44 13.28 8.64
CA THR A 270 -8.37 14.28 8.78
C THR A 270 -7.30 14.19 7.71
N VAL A 271 -7.39 13.24 6.76
CA VAL A 271 -6.38 12.97 5.73
C VAL A 271 -5.91 14.23 5.01
N PHE A 272 -6.83 15.14 4.63
CA PHE A 272 -6.45 16.34 3.89
C PHE A 272 -5.74 17.40 4.74
N ASP A 273 -6.04 17.46 6.03
CA ASP A 273 -5.33 18.35 6.95
C ASP A 273 -3.95 17.78 7.23
N ASN A 274 -3.85 16.47 7.44
CA ASN A 274 -2.58 15.78 7.61
C ASN A 274 -1.72 15.84 6.33
N LEU A 275 -2.34 15.77 5.14
CA LEU A 275 -1.64 15.95 3.86
C LEU A 275 -0.96 17.32 3.78
N ARG A 276 -1.64 18.39 4.23
CA ARG A 276 -1.06 19.75 4.28
C ARG A 276 0.08 19.86 5.29
N GLU A 277 -0.04 19.24 6.45
CA GLU A 277 0.97 19.28 7.50
C GLU A 277 2.23 18.50 7.10
N VAL A 278 2.05 17.32 6.51
CA VAL A 278 3.17 16.45 6.08
C VAL A 278 3.79 16.97 4.80
N SER A 279 2.99 17.42 3.85
CA SER A 279 3.40 17.79 2.49
C SER A 279 4.36 16.74 1.88
N PRO A 280 3.90 15.50 1.60
CA PRO A 280 4.77 14.37 1.29
C PRO A 280 5.52 14.55 -0.02
N HIS A 281 6.67 13.88 -0.18
CA HIS A 281 7.45 13.89 -1.41
C HIS A 281 6.88 12.97 -2.49
N THR A 282 6.13 11.95 -2.07
CA THR A 282 5.38 11.05 -2.95
C THR A 282 3.97 10.89 -2.38
N PHE A 283 2.97 11.01 -3.25
CA PHE A 283 1.57 10.87 -2.86
C PHE A 283 0.83 9.96 -3.84
N THR A 284 0.28 8.87 -3.34
CA THR A 284 -0.52 7.93 -4.13
C THR A 284 -1.95 7.93 -3.61
N GLY A 285 -2.90 8.09 -4.50
CA GLY A 285 -4.32 8.09 -4.15
C GLY A 285 -5.15 7.41 -5.23
N VAL A 286 -6.26 6.79 -4.82
CA VAL A 286 -7.27 6.30 -5.76
C VAL A 286 -7.99 7.49 -6.43
N PRO A 287 -8.62 7.33 -7.61
CA PRO A 287 -9.25 8.44 -8.35
C PRO A 287 -10.17 9.30 -7.51
N ARG A 288 -10.93 8.70 -6.59
CA ARG A 288 -11.87 9.42 -5.71
C ARG A 288 -11.17 10.43 -4.78
N ILE A 289 -9.94 10.19 -4.39
CA ILE A 289 -9.15 11.15 -3.59
C ILE A 289 -8.81 12.37 -4.44
N TRP A 290 -8.38 12.16 -5.67
CA TRP A 290 -8.08 13.23 -6.62
C TRP A 290 -9.30 14.05 -6.98
N GLU A 291 -10.46 13.42 -7.17
CA GLU A 291 -11.75 14.09 -7.36
C GLU A 291 -12.14 14.97 -6.15
N LYS A 292 -11.92 14.48 -4.93
CA LYS A 292 -12.16 15.26 -3.71
C LYS A 292 -11.23 16.47 -3.61
N ILE A 293 -9.94 16.34 -3.94
CA ILE A 293 -8.98 17.45 -3.97
C ILE A 293 -9.43 18.48 -5.00
N TYR A 294 -9.77 18.05 -6.22
CA TYR A 294 -10.28 18.91 -7.27
C TYR A 294 -11.55 19.68 -6.82
N SER A 295 -12.52 18.98 -6.25
CA SER A 295 -13.77 19.55 -5.78
C SER A 295 -13.55 20.63 -4.70
N ARG A 296 -12.63 20.40 -3.76
CA ARG A 296 -12.25 21.40 -2.74
C ARG A 296 -11.70 22.68 -3.37
N LEU A 297 -10.82 22.56 -4.35
CA LEU A 297 -10.26 23.73 -5.07
C LEU A 297 -11.33 24.43 -5.92
N ALA A 298 -12.25 23.68 -6.52
CA ALA A 298 -13.36 24.26 -7.27
C ALA A 298 -14.34 25.06 -6.36
N ILE A 299 -14.64 24.55 -5.16
CA ILE A 299 -15.44 25.26 -4.16
C ILE A 299 -14.72 26.54 -3.72
N MET A 300 -13.45 26.45 -3.35
CA MET A 300 -12.62 27.61 -2.95
C MET A 300 -12.60 28.69 -4.05
N ARG A 301 -12.46 28.29 -5.33
CA ARG A 301 -12.58 29.22 -6.47
C ARG A 301 -13.95 29.88 -6.50
N GLY A 302 -15.03 29.13 -6.25
CA GLY A 302 -16.40 29.67 -6.22
C GLY A 302 -16.63 30.71 -5.14
N GLU A 303 -16.02 30.54 -3.98
CA GLU A 303 -16.10 31.44 -2.82
C GLU A 303 -15.15 32.64 -2.91
N ALA A 304 -14.13 32.59 -3.78
CA ALA A 304 -13.18 33.69 -3.96
C ALA A 304 -13.84 34.93 -4.55
N GLY A 305 -13.34 36.11 -4.20
CA GLY A 305 -13.71 37.37 -4.84
C GLY A 305 -13.36 37.37 -6.33
N TRP A 306 -13.90 38.32 -7.07
CA TRP A 306 -13.76 38.38 -8.54
C TRP A 306 -12.28 38.40 -9.01
N LEU A 307 -11.40 39.12 -8.31
CA LEU A 307 -9.96 39.14 -8.61
C LEU A 307 -9.31 37.76 -8.37
N GLY A 308 -9.66 37.09 -7.27
CA GLY A 308 -9.17 35.74 -6.97
C GLY A 308 -9.59 34.71 -8.01
N ARG A 309 -10.87 34.78 -8.46
CA ARG A 309 -11.35 33.91 -9.55
C ARG A 309 -10.62 34.18 -10.86
N MET A 310 -10.46 35.46 -11.25
CA MET A 310 -9.69 35.81 -12.45
C MET A 310 -8.23 35.31 -12.39
N ALA A 311 -7.56 35.48 -11.25
CA ALA A 311 -6.19 35.01 -11.06
C ALA A 311 -6.10 33.47 -11.13
N PHE A 312 -7.03 32.75 -10.50
CA PHE A 312 -7.13 31.31 -10.56
C PHE A 312 -7.32 30.83 -12.01
N ASP A 313 -8.30 31.38 -12.73
CA ASP A 313 -8.65 30.98 -14.09
C ASP A 313 -7.50 31.27 -15.06
N TRP A 314 -6.85 32.43 -14.94
CA TRP A 314 -5.66 32.78 -15.71
C TRP A 314 -4.50 31.80 -15.49
N ALA A 315 -4.23 31.46 -14.22
CA ALA A 315 -3.12 30.60 -13.89
C ALA A 315 -3.35 29.14 -14.36
N VAL A 316 -4.57 28.61 -14.17
CA VAL A 316 -4.95 27.30 -14.69
C VAL A 316 -4.90 27.27 -16.22
N ALA A 317 -5.38 28.31 -16.90
CA ALA A 317 -5.29 28.42 -18.37
C ALA A 317 -3.84 28.43 -18.87
N ALA A 318 -2.93 29.13 -18.18
CA ALA A 318 -1.51 29.12 -18.52
C ALA A 318 -0.89 27.71 -18.39
N GLY A 319 -1.27 26.96 -17.35
CA GLY A 319 -0.87 25.56 -17.17
C GLY A 319 -1.47 24.64 -18.22
N MET A 320 -2.75 24.77 -18.53
CA MET A 320 -3.42 24.00 -19.59
C MET A 320 -2.76 24.17 -20.94
N ALA A 321 -2.37 25.41 -21.32
CA ALA A 321 -1.64 25.66 -22.55
C ALA A 321 -0.28 24.90 -22.62
N LYS A 322 0.38 24.70 -21.48
CA LYS A 322 1.59 23.86 -21.42
C LYS A 322 1.24 22.38 -21.62
N VAL A 323 0.22 21.88 -20.95
CA VAL A 323 -0.20 20.47 -21.09
C VAL A 323 -0.60 20.16 -22.54
N GLU A 324 -1.34 21.04 -23.19
CA GLU A 324 -1.73 20.90 -24.60
C GLU A 324 -0.50 20.90 -25.52
N ALA A 325 0.46 21.81 -25.31
CA ALA A 325 1.68 21.86 -26.09
C ALA A 325 2.51 20.56 -25.95
N ASP A 326 2.59 20.00 -24.73
CA ASP A 326 3.28 18.73 -24.47
C ASP A 326 2.58 17.54 -25.16
N GLN A 327 1.23 17.49 -25.12
CA GLN A 327 0.47 16.40 -25.75
C GLN A 327 0.55 16.43 -27.29
N GLU A 328 0.70 17.61 -27.88
CA GLU A 328 0.80 17.82 -29.33
C GLU A 328 2.26 17.82 -29.85
N ASP A 329 3.27 17.54 -28.98
CA ASP A 329 4.70 17.69 -29.29
C ASP A 329 5.03 19.06 -29.88
N ARG A 330 4.30 20.10 -29.47
CA ARG A 330 4.40 21.45 -29.97
C ARG A 330 5.35 22.28 -29.09
N ALA A 331 6.17 23.11 -29.74
CA ALA A 331 7.08 24.00 -29.03
C ALA A 331 6.32 24.99 -28.14
N PHE A 332 6.62 25.03 -26.84
CA PHE A 332 6.10 26.00 -25.89
C PHE A 332 6.95 27.28 -25.94
N GLY A 333 6.42 28.35 -26.52
CA GLY A 333 7.13 29.57 -26.82
C GLY A 333 7.65 30.34 -25.59
N PRO A 334 8.65 31.23 -25.75
CA PRO A 334 9.27 31.93 -24.62
C PRO A 334 8.30 32.81 -23.83
N LEU A 335 7.38 33.50 -24.49
CA LEU A 335 6.35 34.32 -23.81
C LEU A 335 5.39 33.47 -23.01
N ALA A 336 4.99 32.30 -23.54
CA ALA A 336 4.15 31.35 -22.81
C ALA A 336 4.88 30.78 -21.59
N ARG A 337 6.20 30.53 -21.68
CA ARG A 337 7.00 30.11 -20.53
C ARG A 337 7.06 31.17 -19.44
N ILE A 338 7.23 32.44 -19.80
CA ILE A 338 7.21 33.55 -18.84
C ILE A 338 5.85 33.68 -18.20
N ASN A 339 4.76 33.59 -18.99
CA ASN A 339 3.40 33.63 -18.47
C ASN A 339 3.13 32.49 -17.47
N LEU A 340 3.55 31.27 -17.79
CA LEU A 340 3.43 30.12 -16.89
C LEU A 340 4.27 30.31 -15.62
N ALA A 341 5.49 30.81 -15.71
CA ALA A 341 6.34 31.08 -14.55
C ALA A 341 5.72 32.11 -13.60
N LEU A 342 5.10 33.15 -14.15
CA LEU A 342 4.34 34.14 -13.36
C LEU A 342 3.09 33.51 -12.72
N ALA A 343 2.34 32.73 -13.47
CA ALA A 343 1.18 32.00 -12.98
C ALA A 343 1.56 31.03 -11.85
N ASP A 344 2.68 30.32 -12.00
CA ASP A 344 3.20 29.42 -10.97
C ASP A 344 3.59 30.17 -9.70
N LEU A 345 4.39 31.24 -9.84
CA LEU A 345 4.85 32.04 -8.70
C LEU A 345 3.72 32.69 -7.91
N LEU A 346 2.70 33.21 -8.59
CA LEU A 346 1.65 34.00 -7.96
C LEU A 346 0.46 33.15 -7.49
N VAL A 347 0.16 32.04 -8.16
CA VAL A 347 -1.08 31.27 -7.92
C VAL A 347 -0.81 29.76 -7.78
N LEU A 348 -0.23 29.07 -8.80
CA LEU A 348 -0.23 27.61 -8.83
C LEU A 348 0.57 26.99 -7.68
N ARG A 349 1.70 27.59 -7.32
CA ARG A 349 2.49 27.19 -6.16
C ARG A 349 1.69 27.25 -4.88
N ASN A 350 0.92 28.35 -4.68
CA ASN A 350 0.08 28.51 -3.51
C ASN A 350 -1.08 27.50 -3.47
N LEU A 351 -1.63 27.12 -4.65
CA LEU A 351 -2.63 26.06 -4.73
C LEU A 351 -2.05 24.71 -4.32
N ARG A 352 -0.85 24.37 -4.81
CA ARG A 352 -0.17 23.12 -4.41
C ARG A 352 0.15 23.10 -2.91
N ASP A 353 0.57 24.21 -2.34
CA ASP A 353 0.82 24.35 -0.90
C ASP A 353 -0.48 24.17 -0.10
N LEU A 354 -1.57 24.78 -0.54
CA LEU A 354 -2.88 24.66 0.10
C LEU A 354 -3.41 23.23 0.16
N ILE A 355 -3.13 22.42 -0.85
CA ILE A 355 -3.54 21.01 -0.89
C ILE A 355 -2.47 20.05 -0.35
N GLY A 356 -1.34 20.57 0.17
CA GLY A 356 -0.27 19.76 0.75
C GLY A 356 0.64 19.05 -0.27
N LEU A 357 0.63 19.48 -1.54
CA LEU A 357 1.42 18.85 -2.60
C LEU A 357 2.59 19.72 -3.10
N ALA A 358 2.98 20.75 -2.35
CA ALA A 358 4.06 21.69 -2.77
C ALA A 358 5.43 21.00 -2.86
N ARG A 359 5.74 20.04 -1.98
CA ARG A 359 7.01 19.28 -2.01
C ARG A 359 6.93 18.00 -2.84
N THR A 360 5.74 17.66 -3.34
CA THR A 360 5.52 16.38 -4.00
C THR A 360 6.22 16.33 -5.35
N ARG A 361 7.11 15.37 -5.50
CA ARG A 361 7.83 15.10 -6.74
C ARG A 361 7.13 14.07 -7.61
N ARG A 362 6.30 13.22 -7.00
CA ARG A 362 5.58 12.12 -7.67
C ARG A 362 4.18 12.01 -7.10
N CYS A 363 3.24 12.01 -8.00
CA CYS A 363 1.86 11.67 -7.70
C CYS A 363 1.45 10.46 -8.53
N ALA A 364 0.74 9.53 -7.92
CA ALA A 364 0.24 8.36 -8.63
C ALA A 364 -1.25 8.13 -8.35
N THR A 365 -1.92 7.53 -9.33
CA THR A 365 -3.29 7.05 -9.21
C THR A 365 -3.40 5.66 -9.81
N GLY A 366 -4.30 4.84 -9.29
CA GLY A 366 -4.52 3.48 -9.76
C GLY A 366 -5.73 2.84 -9.10
N ALA A 367 -5.86 1.53 -9.24
CA ALA A 367 -6.95 0.69 -8.74
C ALA A 367 -8.33 0.94 -9.39
N ALA A 368 -8.54 2.07 -10.09
CA ALA A 368 -9.75 2.36 -10.85
C ALA A 368 -9.43 3.37 -11.98
N PRO A 369 -10.24 3.44 -13.04
CA PRO A 369 -10.07 4.43 -14.10
C PRO A 369 -10.23 5.87 -13.58
N ILE A 370 -9.42 6.78 -14.09
CA ILE A 370 -9.49 8.22 -13.82
C ILE A 370 -9.83 9.00 -15.09
N SER A 371 -10.59 10.13 -14.95
CA SER A 371 -10.89 10.99 -16.09
C SER A 371 -9.61 11.62 -16.65
N PRO A 372 -9.39 11.55 -17.99
CA PRO A 372 -8.27 12.24 -18.64
C PRO A 372 -8.29 13.77 -18.42
N GLU A 373 -9.47 14.36 -18.27
CA GLU A 373 -9.61 15.78 -17.96
C GLU A 373 -9.05 16.12 -16.59
N LEU A 374 -9.28 15.24 -15.61
CA LEU A 374 -8.74 15.41 -14.26
C LEU A 374 -7.19 15.30 -14.26
N LEU A 375 -6.64 14.37 -15.00
CA LEU A 375 -5.19 14.25 -15.19
C LEU A 375 -4.59 15.53 -15.80
N ARG A 376 -5.21 16.05 -16.87
CA ARG A 376 -4.80 17.32 -17.50
C ARG A 376 -4.86 18.47 -16.52
N TRP A 377 -5.93 18.55 -15.75
CA TRP A 377 -6.13 19.61 -14.78
C TRP A 377 -5.06 19.61 -13.68
N PHE A 378 -4.74 18.45 -13.11
CA PHE A 378 -3.68 18.33 -12.12
C PHE A 378 -2.31 18.68 -12.73
N SER A 379 -2.03 18.23 -13.93
CA SER A 379 -0.81 18.60 -14.65
C SER A 379 -0.73 20.12 -14.89
N ALA A 380 -1.86 20.77 -15.21
CA ALA A 380 -1.92 22.23 -15.40
C ALA A 380 -1.59 23.02 -14.13
N ILE A 381 -1.93 22.51 -12.94
CA ILE A 381 -1.52 23.13 -11.68
C ILE A 381 -0.13 22.67 -11.20
N GLY A 382 0.61 21.92 -12.03
CA GLY A 382 1.96 21.46 -11.74
C GLY A 382 2.05 20.20 -10.88
N VAL A 383 0.94 19.42 -10.77
CA VAL A 383 0.91 18.11 -10.14
C VAL A 383 0.94 17.04 -11.24
N ASN A 384 2.13 16.45 -11.46
CA ASN A 384 2.29 15.40 -12.47
C ASN A 384 1.73 14.06 -11.94
N LEU A 385 0.45 13.82 -12.23
CA LEU A 385 -0.27 12.64 -11.79
C LEU A 385 -0.05 11.49 -12.77
N CYS A 386 0.64 10.44 -12.33
CA CYS A 386 0.98 9.26 -13.10
C CYS A 386 -0.06 8.16 -12.86
N GLU A 387 -0.64 7.63 -13.94
CA GLU A 387 -1.59 6.53 -13.87
C GLU A 387 -0.86 5.20 -13.88
N GLY A 388 -1.28 4.26 -13.02
CA GLY A 388 -0.74 2.90 -12.96
C GLY A 388 -1.84 1.85 -12.95
N PHE A 389 -1.47 0.66 -13.38
CA PHE A 389 -2.31 -0.55 -13.38
C PHE A 389 -1.64 -1.65 -12.58
N GLY A 390 -2.47 -2.38 -11.84
CA GLY A 390 -2.06 -3.54 -11.08
C GLY A 390 -3.22 -4.13 -10.31
N MET A 391 -2.97 -5.24 -9.69
CA MET A 391 -3.94 -6.00 -8.92
C MET A 391 -3.23 -6.74 -7.79
N THR A 392 -3.98 -7.32 -6.87
CA THR A 392 -3.38 -8.09 -5.77
C THR A 392 -2.56 -9.26 -6.31
N GLU A 393 -3.04 -9.93 -7.35
CA GLU A 393 -2.40 -11.06 -8.00
C GLU A 393 -1.08 -10.70 -8.73
N THR A 394 -0.77 -9.40 -8.86
CA THR A 394 0.53 -8.91 -9.34
C THR A 394 1.39 -8.34 -8.21
N ALA A 395 1.06 -8.63 -6.96
CA ALA A 395 1.72 -8.08 -5.76
C ALA A 395 1.77 -6.55 -5.73
N GLY A 396 0.81 -5.88 -6.39
CA GLY A 396 0.70 -4.43 -6.48
C GLY A 396 0.72 -3.92 -7.91
N VAL A 397 1.81 -3.26 -8.31
CA VAL A 397 1.92 -2.58 -9.60
C VAL A 397 2.36 -3.54 -10.71
N ALA A 398 1.69 -3.51 -11.86
CA ALA A 398 2.08 -4.23 -13.08
C ALA A 398 2.64 -3.30 -14.15
N SER A 399 2.05 -2.13 -14.33
CA SER A 399 2.55 -1.07 -15.21
C SER A 399 2.26 0.30 -14.62
N VAL A 400 3.06 1.30 -14.94
CA VAL A 400 2.90 2.66 -14.41
C VAL A 400 3.55 3.67 -15.34
N ASN A 401 2.90 4.82 -15.52
CA ASN A 401 3.54 6.01 -16.05
C ASN A 401 4.56 6.55 -15.02
N THR A 402 5.63 7.13 -15.50
CA THR A 402 6.64 7.78 -14.64
C THR A 402 6.63 9.29 -14.84
N VAL A 403 7.27 10.04 -13.95
CA VAL A 403 7.34 11.52 -14.07
C VAL A 403 8.01 11.94 -15.37
N ASP A 404 9.03 11.19 -15.82
CA ASP A 404 9.78 11.48 -17.04
C ASP A 404 9.11 10.93 -18.32
N ASP A 405 8.16 10.00 -18.17
CA ASP A 405 7.47 9.33 -19.27
C ASP A 405 5.97 9.14 -18.91
N ASN A 406 5.25 10.25 -18.80
CA ASN A 406 3.84 10.28 -18.45
C ASN A 406 2.97 10.54 -19.70
N HIS A 407 2.28 9.49 -20.16
CA HIS A 407 1.39 9.54 -21.31
C HIS A 407 -0.07 9.32 -20.89
N MET A 408 -0.81 10.40 -20.79
CA MET A 408 -2.23 10.39 -20.41
C MET A 408 -3.05 9.49 -21.34
N GLY A 409 -3.95 8.69 -20.76
CA GLY A 409 -4.72 7.68 -21.46
C GLY A 409 -4.00 6.34 -21.64
N THR A 410 -2.81 6.19 -21.04
CA THR A 410 -2.12 4.92 -20.87
C THR A 410 -1.84 4.68 -19.38
N VAL A 411 -1.68 3.43 -19.00
CA VAL A 411 -1.20 3.05 -17.66
C VAL A 411 0.30 2.75 -17.65
N GLY A 412 1.04 3.34 -18.59
CA GLY A 412 2.49 3.26 -18.71
C GLY A 412 3.02 1.94 -19.26
N ALA A 413 4.34 1.80 -19.18
CA ALA A 413 5.03 0.57 -19.56
C ALA A 413 4.94 -0.48 -18.44
N PRO A 414 4.98 -1.79 -18.77
CA PRO A 414 5.14 -2.85 -17.78
C PRO A 414 6.38 -2.64 -16.92
N LEU A 415 6.33 -3.04 -15.65
CA LEU A 415 7.50 -3.01 -14.79
C LEU A 415 8.63 -3.87 -15.38
N PRO A 416 9.90 -3.46 -15.23
CA PRO A 416 11.04 -4.25 -15.69
C PRO A 416 11.02 -5.68 -15.14
N GLY A 417 11.05 -6.67 -16.06
CA GLY A 417 10.97 -8.09 -15.71
C GLY A 417 9.55 -8.67 -15.66
N LEU A 418 8.51 -7.86 -15.87
CA LEU A 418 7.15 -8.33 -16.07
C LEU A 418 6.81 -8.36 -17.56
N GLN A 419 6.27 -9.46 -18.03
CA GLN A 419 5.84 -9.66 -19.43
C GLN A 419 4.33 -9.43 -19.54
N VAL A 420 3.93 -8.81 -20.65
CA VAL A 420 2.52 -8.53 -20.98
C VAL A 420 2.22 -9.09 -22.37
N ARG A 421 1.10 -9.77 -22.53
CA ARG A 421 0.52 -10.11 -23.82
C ARG A 421 -0.97 -9.78 -23.85
N ILE A 422 -1.50 -9.61 -25.04
CA ILE A 422 -2.94 -9.47 -25.26
C ILE A 422 -3.41 -10.77 -25.91
N ALA A 423 -4.33 -11.45 -25.25
CA ALA A 423 -4.93 -12.68 -25.77
C ALA A 423 -5.89 -12.37 -26.94
N ASP A 424 -6.30 -13.41 -27.71
CA ASP A 424 -7.16 -13.26 -28.86
C ASP A 424 -8.53 -12.62 -28.57
N ASN A 425 -9.02 -12.80 -27.36
CA ASN A 425 -10.24 -12.16 -26.86
C ASN A 425 -10.04 -10.71 -26.37
N GLY A 426 -8.83 -10.15 -26.46
CA GLY A 426 -8.46 -8.82 -26.01
C GLY A 426 -8.08 -8.73 -24.53
N GLU A 427 -8.02 -9.86 -23.80
CA GLU A 427 -7.64 -9.89 -22.39
C GLU A 427 -6.14 -9.62 -22.21
N ILE A 428 -5.82 -8.77 -21.24
CA ILE A 428 -4.45 -8.55 -20.78
C ILE A 428 -4.03 -9.76 -19.96
N GLN A 429 -2.92 -10.37 -20.33
CA GLN A 429 -2.31 -11.45 -19.56
C GLN A 429 -0.88 -11.10 -19.16
N LEU A 430 -0.50 -11.49 -17.95
CA LEU A 430 0.75 -11.11 -17.31
C LEU A 430 1.56 -12.35 -16.93
N HIS A 431 2.89 -12.25 -17.03
CA HIS A 431 3.81 -13.31 -16.62
C HIS A 431 5.08 -12.71 -16.02
N GLY A 432 5.58 -13.30 -14.93
CA GLY A 432 6.84 -12.89 -14.30
C GLY A 432 6.83 -13.05 -12.79
N PRO A 433 7.92 -12.64 -12.12
CA PRO A 433 8.11 -12.88 -10.69
C PRO A 433 7.17 -12.11 -9.75
N ALA A 434 6.45 -11.09 -10.26
CA ALA A 434 5.43 -10.38 -9.50
C ALA A 434 4.16 -11.19 -9.28
N ILE A 435 3.94 -12.23 -10.12
CA ILE A 435 2.69 -12.99 -10.12
C ILE A 435 2.59 -13.83 -8.85
N PHE A 436 1.46 -13.75 -8.19
CA PHE A 436 1.17 -14.40 -6.91
C PHE A 436 1.24 -15.94 -6.96
N GLY A 437 1.35 -16.57 -5.79
CA GLY A 437 1.44 -18.02 -5.69
C GLY A 437 0.11 -18.76 -5.85
N GLY A 438 -1.02 -18.04 -5.95
CA GLY A 438 -2.36 -18.60 -6.02
C GLY A 438 -3.24 -18.15 -4.85
N TYR A 439 -4.46 -18.72 -4.77
CA TYR A 439 -5.41 -18.41 -3.70
C TYR A 439 -5.34 -19.45 -2.57
N TRP A 440 -5.36 -18.95 -1.34
CA TRP A 440 -5.30 -19.74 -0.11
C TRP A 440 -6.41 -20.78 -0.07
N ASN A 441 -6.02 -22.05 0.10
CA ASN A 441 -6.94 -23.19 0.15
C ASN A 441 -7.93 -23.32 -1.04
N LYS A 442 -7.64 -22.71 -2.18
CA LYS A 442 -8.52 -22.71 -3.36
C LYS A 442 -7.78 -23.08 -4.65
N PRO A 443 -7.33 -24.34 -4.80
CA PRO A 443 -6.56 -24.77 -5.96
C PRO A 443 -7.34 -24.65 -7.29
N ASP A 444 -8.65 -24.93 -7.27
CA ASP A 444 -9.48 -24.81 -8.47
C ASP A 444 -9.58 -23.35 -8.95
N LYS A 445 -9.76 -22.40 -8.01
CA LYS A 445 -9.80 -20.98 -8.36
C LYS A 445 -8.44 -20.46 -8.81
N THR A 446 -7.38 -21.00 -8.25
CA THR A 446 -6.02 -20.73 -8.71
C THR A 446 -5.84 -21.19 -10.15
N ALA A 447 -6.22 -22.43 -10.49
CA ALA A 447 -6.12 -22.96 -11.84
C ALA A 447 -6.95 -22.14 -12.86
N GLU A 448 -8.17 -21.71 -12.51
CA GLU A 448 -9.01 -20.85 -13.36
C GLU A 448 -8.36 -19.49 -13.68
N THR A 449 -7.47 -19.00 -12.80
CA THR A 449 -6.84 -17.69 -12.92
C THR A 449 -5.65 -17.69 -13.87
N PHE A 450 -5.13 -18.86 -14.22
CA PHE A 450 -4.01 -19.00 -15.16
C PHE A 450 -4.47 -19.59 -16.50
N SER A 451 -3.79 -19.21 -17.58
CA SER A 451 -3.89 -19.91 -18.86
C SER A 451 -3.14 -21.24 -18.82
N GLU A 452 -3.38 -22.13 -19.78
CA GLU A 452 -2.71 -23.44 -19.89
C GLU A 452 -1.17 -23.34 -19.92
N ASP A 453 -0.65 -22.24 -20.45
CA ASP A 453 0.78 -21.94 -20.56
C ASP A 453 1.31 -21.05 -19.41
N GLY A 454 0.53 -20.89 -18.32
CA GLY A 454 0.97 -20.29 -17.06
C GLY A 454 0.91 -18.75 -16.97
N TRP A 455 0.20 -18.07 -17.88
CA TRP A 455 -0.01 -16.62 -17.80
C TRP A 455 -1.19 -16.29 -16.90
N LEU A 456 -1.01 -15.29 -16.04
CA LEU A 456 -2.10 -14.73 -15.24
C LEU A 456 -3.13 -14.06 -16.14
N ARG A 457 -4.39 -14.46 -16.02
CA ARG A 457 -5.55 -13.82 -16.64
C ARG A 457 -6.01 -12.68 -15.72
N THR A 458 -5.98 -11.45 -16.23
CA THR A 458 -6.34 -10.29 -15.39
C THR A 458 -7.84 -10.02 -15.31
N GLY A 459 -8.60 -10.52 -16.31
CA GLY A 459 -10.00 -10.15 -16.48
C GLY A 459 -10.18 -8.72 -17.01
N ASP A 460 -9.10 -8.00 -17.29
CA ASP A 460 -9.12 -6.67 -17.90
C ASP A 460 -8.77 -6.75 -19.39
N MET A 461 -9.47 -5.96 -20.19
CA MET A 461 -9.22 -5.84 -21.63
C MET A 461 -8.32 -4.66 -21.93
N GLY A 462 -7.47 -4.80 -22.94
CA GLY A 462 -6.57 -3.73 -23.31
C GLY A 462 -5.77 -3.98 -24.57
N ARG A 463 -4.84 -3.08 -24.82
CA ARG A 463 -3.90 -3.15 -25.92
C ARG A 463 -2.57 -2.52 -25.57
N VAL A 464 -1.51 -2.92 -26.23
CA VAL A 464 -0.20 -2.27 -26.14
C VAL A 464 -0.03 -1.36 -27.35
N ASN A 465 0.34 -0.11 -27.14
CA ASN A 465 0.59 0.83 -28.24
C ASN A 465 1.98 0.62 -28.87
N ASN A 466 2.29 1.35 -29.95
CA ASN A 466 3.55 1.25 -30.68
C ASN A 466 4.79 1.63 -29.87
N GLN A 467 4.60 2.25 -28.69
CA GLN A 467 5.65 2.66 -27.77
C GLN A 467 5.80 1.69 -26.59
N GLY A 468 5.09 0.55 -26.61
CA GLY A 468 5.15 -0.46 -25.56
C GLY A 468 4.34 -0.12 -24.30
N ARG A 469 3.45 0.91 -24.34
CA ARG A 469 2.62 1.29 -23.19
C ARG A 469 1.27 0.60 -23.23
N LEU A 470 0.81 0.20 -22.07
CA LEU A 470 -0.46 -0.49 -21.88
C LEU A 470 -1.62 0.52 -21.81
N ILE A 471 -2.71 0.20 -22.49
CA ILE A 471 -3.97 0.94 -22.49
C ILE A 471 -5.07 -0.01 -22.06
N ILE A 472 -5.76 0.31 -20.96
CA ILE A 472 -6.93 -0.44 -20.50
C ILE A 472 -8.15 0.05 -21.25
N THR A 473 -8.95 -0.88 -21.79
CA THR A 473 -10.14 -0.55 -22.58
C THR A 473 -11.45 -0.98 -21.93
N GLY A 474 -11.40 -1.86 -20.92
CA GLY A 474 -12.59 -2.32 -20.21
C GLY A 474 -12.31 -3.55 -19.35
N ARG A 475 -13.38 -4.19 -18.91
CA ARG A 475 -13.36 -5.50 -18.25
C ARG A 475 -14.06 -6.55 -19.12
N LEU A 476 -13.62 -7.81 -18.96
CA LEU A 476 -14.25 -8.97 -19.58
C LEU A 476 -15.64 -9.25 -18.98
#